data_6fc0dcf69ed7d126f3a1380418d21cae
#
_entry.id   6fc0dcf69ed7d126f3a1380418d21cae
#
_cell.length_a   1.000
_cell.length_b   1.000
_cell.length_c   1.000
_cell.angle_alpha   90.00
_cell.angle_beta   90.00
_cell.angle_gamma   90.00
#
_symmetry.space_group_name_H-M   'P 1'
#
loop_
_entity.id
_entity.type
_entity.pdbx_description
1 polymer ?
#
loop_
_entity_poly.entity_id
_entity_poly.type
_entity_poly.pdbx_seq_one_letter_code
_entity_poly.pdbx_strand_id
1 'polypeptide(L)'
;MSLNCSNSTVSYSDSAKGFPSFYSFIPEYMIGMNSFFYSFSGGDLYRHNTNETRNRFYGENYSSTITSVFNPQPTQSIKLFKTMSYESTTTSNDSSNAAWACTSLTTDLTDGSPGSMLRTYFEQKEGEWFSFLRNNSGTVNWKARSANGVGVCTVVTGIAGNNTVIDFSVQTGSVVSIGDTLFGITINAGVADVPKLAGVITAVTPTSITILNTPPPNGAVPTVGQYIAYVKSAVAESHGARGYYMEFT
;
A
#
# COMPACT_ATOMS: atom_id res chain seq x y z
N MET A 1 0.77 15.54 26.67
CA MET A 1 1.48 14.70 25.67
C MET A 1 2.62 14.01 26.41
N SER A 2 2.48 12.74 26.77
CA SER A 2 3.55 11.98 27.42
C SER A 2 4.51 11.53 26.34
N LEU A 3 5.72 12.06 26.34
CA LEU A 3 6.82 11.56 25.51
C LEU A 3 7.21 10.20 26.09
N ASN A 4 6.72 9.12 25.47
CA ASN A 4 7.25 7.78 25.71
C ASN A 4 8.66 7.74 25.07
N CYS A 5 9.69 8.12 25.82
CA CYS A 5 11.06 7.85 25.45
C CYS A 5 11.33 6.35 25.61
N SER A 6 11.11 5.58 24.56
CA SER A 6 11.66 4.23 24.48
C SER A 6 13.19 4.35 24.32
N ASN A 7 13.94 3.59 25.11
CA ASN A 7 15.39 3.50 24.93
C ASN A 7 15.69 3.03 23.50
N SER A 8 16.64 3.68 22.84
CA SER A 8 17.07 3.31 21.49
C SER A 8 18.59 3.46 21.37
N THR A 9 19.19 2.59 20.59
CA THR A 9 20.60 2.68 20.21
C THR A 9 20.68 3.28 18.82
N VAL A 10 21.44 4.36 18.67
CA VAL A 10 21.58 5.07 17.39
C VAL A 10 23.04 5.20 17.02
N SER A 11 23.36 5.19 15.74
CA SER A 11 24.68 5.57 15.25
C SER A 11 24.66 6.99 14.72
N TYR A 12 25.73 7.73 14.95
CA TYR A 12 25.99 9.03 14.35
C TYR A 12 27.11 8.90 13.32
N SER A 13 26.93 9.51 12.17
CA SER A 13 27.96 9.58 11.13
C SER A 13 28.42 11.02 10.94
N ASP A 14 29.69 11.27 11.14
CA ASP A 14 30.27 12.61 10.95
C ASP A 14 30.30 13.00 9.45
N SER A 15 30.45 12.05 8.55
CA SER A 15 30.41 12.29 7.11
C SER A 15 28.99 12.64 6.61
N ALA A 16 27.98 11.95 7.12
CA ALA A 16 26.57 12.21 6.79
C ALA A 16 25.97 13.35 7.60
N LYS A 17 26.65 13.85 8.66
CA LYS A 17 26.16 14.85 9.62
C LYS A 17 24.79 14.51 10.19
N GLY A 18 24.57 13.23 10.50
CA GLY A 18 23.27 12.74 10.95
C GLY A 18 23.31 11.35 11.58
N PHE A 19 22.12 10.84 11.88
CA PHE A 19 21.91 9.52 12.48
C PHE A 19 21.46 8.51 11.41
N PRO A 20 22.37 7.78 10.77
CA PRO A 20 22.03 6.90 9.65
C PRO A 20 21.31 5.62 10.07
N SER A 21 21.44 5.18 11.32
CA SER A 21 20.84 3.92 11.75
C SER A 21 20.34 3.97 13.18
N PHE A 22 19.19 3.30 13.39
CA PHE A 22 18.60 3.00 14.68
C PHE A 22 18.68 1.49 14.88
N TYR A 23 19.13 1.04 16.05
CA TYR A 23 19.33 -0.37 16.36
C TYR A 23 18.31 -0.84 17.40
N SER A 24 17.86 -2.07 17.25
CA SER A 24 16.90 -2.67 18.19
C SER A 24 17.52 -3.20 19.47
N PHE A 25 18.85 -3.35 19.52
CA PHE A 25 19.53 -3.78 20.73
C PHE A 25 19.78 -2.61 21.70
N ILE A 26 19.69 -2.87 23.00
CA ILE A 26 19.92 -1.89 24.05
C ILE A 26 21.07 -2.41 24.93
N PRO A 27 22.26 -1.81 24.86
CA PRO A 27 23.38 -2.20 25.71
C PRO A 27 23.26 -1.57 27.09
N GLU A 28 23.80 -2.26 28.11
CA GLU A 28 24.00 -1.73 29.47
C GLU A 28 25.16 -0.73 29.49
N TYR A 29 26.19 -1.01 28.71
CA TYR A 29 27.35 -0.14 28.54
C TYR A 29 28.03 -0.39 27.20
N MET A 30 28.64 0.64 26.63
CA MET A 30 29.38 0.58 25.36
C MET A 30 30.75 1.23 25.48
N ILE A 31 31.75 0.61 24.85
CA ILE A 31 33.12 1.15 24.82
C ILE A 31 33.86 0.75 23.55
N GLY A 32 34.60 1.71 22.96
CA GLY A 32 35.60 1.46 21.93
C GLY A 32 36.98 1.18 22.59
N MET A 33 37.59 0.05 22.23
CA MET A 33 38.92 -0.31 22.74
C MET A 33 39.67 -1.12 21.70
N ASN A 34 40.95 -0.82 21.49
CA ASN A 34 41.82 -1.51 20.53
C ASN A 34 41.23 -1.63 19.12
N SER A 35 40.60 -0.58 18.62
CA SER A 35 39.92 -0.53 17.33
C SER A 35 38.70 -1.47 17.20
N PHE A 36 38.20 -2.02 18.29
CA PHE A 36 36.98 -2.80 18.33
C PHE A 36 35.91 -2.09 19.18
N PHE A 37 34.66 -2.38 18.83
CA PHE A 37 33.50 -1.91 19.58
C PHE A 37 32.99 -3.04 20.48
N TYR A 38 32.82 -2.74 21.75
CA TYR A 38 32.33 -3.69 22.75
C TYR A 38 31.09 -3.15 23.44
N SER A 39 30.20 -4.04 23.83
CA SER A 39 29.05 -3.72 24.67
C SER A 39 28.78 -4.81 25.69
N PHE A 40 28.09 -4.44 26.77
CA PHE A 40 27.62 -5.35 27.81
C PHE A 40 26.10 -5.50 27.71
N SER A 41 25.62 -6.73 27.90
CA SER A 41 24.20 -7.03 27.97
C SER A 41 24.01 -8.31 28.79
N GLY A 42 23.14 -8.25 29.82
CA GLY A 42 22.87 -9.40 30.69
C GLY A 42 24.08 -9.91 31.50
N GLY A 43 25.06 -9.06 31.71
CA GLY A 43 26.33 -9.43 32.38
C GLY A 43 27.41 -10.03 31.46
N ASP A 44 27.10 -10.24 30.18
CA ASP A 44 28.03 -10.75 29.18
C ASP A 44 28.70 -9.63 28.39
N LEU A 45 29.94 -9.87 27.94
CA LEU A 45 30.70 -8.97 27.09
C LEU A 45 30.63 -9.43 25.63
N TYR A 46 30.16 -8.52 24.77
CA TYR A 46 30.04 -8.75 23.32
C TYR A 46 30.99 -7.85 22.55
N ARG A 47 31.72 -8.44 21.60
CA ARG A 47 32.51 -7.71 20.61
C ARG A 47 31.71 -7.64 19.27
N HIS A 48 31.47 -6.44 18.78
CA HIS A 48 30.73 -6.22 17.53
C HIS A 48 31.64 -6.41 16.30
N ASN A 49 30.98 -6.60 15.14
CA ASN A 49 31.62 -6.76 13.82
C ASN A 49 32.65 -7.90 13.77
N THR A 50 32.32 -9.05 14.36
CA THR A 50 33.22 -10.20 14.46
C THR A 50 32.89 -11.36 13.54
N ASN A 51 31.73 -11.32 12.91
CA ASN A 51 31.28 -12.35 11.97
C ASN A 51 30.45 -11.73 10.84
N GLU A 52 30.13 -12.53 9.82
CA GLU A 52 29.36 -12.08 8.64
C GLU A 52 27.86 -12.16 8.82
N THR A 53 27.35 -12.66 9.94
CA THR A 53 25.91 -12.71 10.22
C THR A 53 25.42 -11.32 10.55
N ARG A 54 24.73 -10.72 9.62
CA ARG A 54 24.19 -9.36 9.76
C ARG A 54 22.94 -9.35 10.62
N ASN A 55 22.67 -8.20 11.24
CA ASN A 55 21.47 -7.94 12.05
C ASN A 55 21.26 -8.91 13.20
N ARG A 56 22.32 -9.54 13.70
CA ARG A 56 22.28 -10.40 14.87
C ARG A 56 23.01 -9.75 16.03
N PHE A 57 22.27 -9.41 17.08
CA PHE A 57 22.80 -8.77 18.29
C PHE A 57 22.40 -9.58 19.50
N TYR A 58 23.34 -9.87 20.38
CA TYR A 58 23.15 -10.65 21.63
C TYR A 58 22.47 -12.00 21.40
N GLY A 59 22.75 -12.64 20.27
CA GLY A 59 22.15 -13.93 19.91
C GLY A 59 20.80 -13.85 19.18
N GLU A 60 20.16 -12.68 19.14
CA GLU A 60 18.86 -12.45 18.50
C GLU A 60 19.01 -11.87 17.10
N ASN A 61 18.13 -12.29 16.18
CA ASN A 61 18.07 -11.76 14.83
C ASN A 61 17.03 -10.64 14.72
N TYR A 62 17.41 -9.54 14.10
CA TYR A 62 16.53 -8.40 13.85
C TYR A 62 16.37 -8.17 12.35
N SER A 63 15.18 -7.78 11.92
CA SER A 63 14.95 -7.38 10.54
C SER A 63 15.47 -5.96 10.29
N SER A 64 16.06 -5.73 9.11
CA SER A 64 16.33 -4.36 8.64
C SER A 64 15.04 -3.75 8.14
N THR A 65 14.75 -2.52 8.54
CA THR A 65 13.60 -1.76 8.07
C THR A 65 14.02 -0.40 7.55
N ILE A 66 13.36 0.05 6.50
CA ILE A 66 13.52 1.39 5.94
C ILE A 66 12.13 2.01 5.87
N THR A 67 11.93 3.12 6.59
CA THR A 67 10.71 3.92 6.45
C THR A 67 11.09 5.23 5.80
N SER A 68 10.41 5.58 4.72
CA SER A 68 10.66 6.81 3.99
C SER A 68 9.40 7.34 3.31
N VAL A 69 9.49 8.57 2.81
CA VAL A 69 8.40 9.25 2.13
C VAL A 69 8.84 9.62 0.71
N PHE A 70 8.04 9.19 -0.28
CA PHE A 70 8.16 9.67 -1.64
C PHE A 70 7.25 10.87 -1.88
N ASN A 71 7.85 12.01 -2.17
CA ASN A 71 7.14 13.22 -2.57
C ASN A 71 7.87 13.91 -3.73
N PRO A 72 7.88 13.30 -4.93
CA PRO A 72 8.56 13.90 -6.09
C PRO A 72 7.89 15.21 -6.51
N GLN A 73 8.68 16.06 -7.16
CA GLN A 73 8.18 17.34 -7.68
C GLN A 73 7.14 17.15 -8.81
N PRO A 74 6.12 18.00 -8.90
CA PRO A 74 5.79 19.10 -7.99
C PRO A 74 5.09 18.58 -6.71
N THR A 75 5.52 19.07 -5.55
CA THR A 75 5.03 18.58 -4.24
C THR A 75 3.53 18.84 -4.00
N GLN A 76 2.98 19.86 -4.66
CA GLN A 76 1.58 20.29 -4.49
C GLN A 76 0.58 19.59 -5.44
N SER A 77 1.03 18.67 -6.29
CA SER A 77 0.13 17.91 -7.18
C SER A 77 -0.13 16.52 -6.65
N ILE A 78 -1.35 16.03 -6.86
CA ILE A 78 -1.71 14.63 -6.60
C ILE A 78 -1.00 13.74 -7.62
N LYS A 79 -0.34 12.71 -7.13
CA LYS A 79 0.43 11.75 -7.92
C LYS A 79 -0.25 10.39 -7.90
N LEU A 80 0.05 9.58 -8.89
CA LEU A 80 -0.34 8.18 -8.96
C LEU A 80 0.93 7.33 -8.88
N PHE A 81 1.16 6.71 -7.74
CA PHE A 81 2.25 5.77 -7.52
C PHE A 81 1.83 4.39 -8.02
N LYS A 82 2.48 3.86 -9.04
CA LYS A 82 2.08 2.61 -9.70
C LYS A 82 2.97 1.43 -9.34
N THR A 83 4.24 1.71 -9.12
CA THR A 83 5.27 0.68 -8.99
C THR A 83 6.27 1.10 -7.94
N MET A 84 6.95 0.10 -7.39
CA MET A 84 8.13 0.27 -6.55
C MET A 84 9.22 -0.66 -7.06
N SER A 85 10.44 -0.17 -7.09
CA SER A 85 11.62 -0.97 -7.37
C SER A 85 12.67 -0.76 -6.28
N TYR A 86 13.56 -1.75 -6.14
CA TYR A 86 14.75 -1.66 -5.32
C TYR A 86 15.89 -2.45 -5.94
N GLU A 87 17.11 -1.99 -5.70
CA GLU A 87 18.32 -2.72 -6.05
C GLU A 87 18.84 -3.49 -4.83
N SER A 88 19.21 -4.72 -5.04
CA SER A 88 19.79 -5.58 -3.99
C SER A 88 20.67 -6.64 -4.60
N THR A 89 21.68 -7.07 -3.85
CA THR A 89 22.51 -8.22 -4.21
C THR A 89 21.81 -9.57 -4.03
N THR A 90 20.57 -9.58 -3.54
CA THR A 90 19.74 -10.77 -3.40
C THR A 90 19.42 -11.35 -4.79
N THR A 91 19.68 -12.64 -4.99
CA THR A 91 19.47 -13.33 -6.26
C THR A 91 18.12 -14.05 -6.34
N SER A 92 17.39 -14.16 -5.25
CA SER A 92 16.06 -14.80 -5.23
C SER A 92 15.08 -14.01 -4.35
N ASN A 93 13.82 -14.09 -4.71
CA ASN A 93 12.72 -13.48 -3.99
C ASN A 93 11.85 -14.52 -3.27
N ASP A 94 12.44 -15.61 -2.89
CA ASP A 94 11.81 -16.66 -2.12
C ASP A 94 11.55 -16.22 -0.65
N SER A 95 11.13 -17.14 0.18
CA SER A 95 10.90 -16.91 1.61
C SER A 95 12.18 -16.73 2.44
N SER A 96 13.35 -16.60 1.79
CA SER A 96 14.62 -16.37 2.49
C SER A 96 14.63 -15.02 3.20
N ASN A 97 15.39 -14.93 4.28
CA ASN A 97 15.53 -13.69 5.05
C ASN A 97 16.31 -12.58 4.31
N ALA A 98 16.80 -12.87 3.11
CA ALA A 98 17.56 -11.93 2.30
C ALA A 98 16.67 -11.06 1.38
N ALA A 99 15.40 -11.42 1.20
CA ALA A 99 14.49 -10.68 0.33
C ALA A 99 13.76 -9.55 1.08
N TRP A 100 13.47 -8.48 0.36
CA TRP A 100 12.72 -7.34 0.87
C TRP A 100 11.23 -7.48 0.60
N ALA A 101 10.42 -6.92 1.50
CA ALA A 101 8.97 -6.79 1.35
C ALA A 101 8.57 -5.37 1.80
N CYS A 102 7.53 -4.82 1.23
CA CYS A 102 6.94 -3.59 1.75
C CYS A 102 5.80 -3.98 2.71
N THR A 103 5.99 -3.73 4.00
CA THR A 103 5.04 -4.11 5.05
C THR A 103 3.91 -3.10 5.24
N SER A 104 4.16 -1.85 4.86
CA SER A 104 3.18 -0.77 4.92
C SER A 104 3.39 0.21 3.79
N LEU A 105 2.31 0.63 3.16
CA LEU A 105 2.29 1.65 2.13
C LEU A 105 1.02 2.47 2.30
N THR A 106 1.18 3.76 2.56
CA THR A 106 0.09 4.70 2.79
C THR A 106 0.28 5.97 1.97
N THR A 107 -0.82 6.66 1.69
CA THR A 107 -0.81 8.01 1.16
C THR A 107 -1.69 8.90 2.03
N ASP A 108 -1.60 10.20 1.88
CA ASP A 108 -2.50 11.16 2.56
C ASP A 108 -3.99 10.97 2.22
N LEU A 109 -4.30 10.28 1.11
CA LEU A 109 -5.66 9.94 0.70
C LEU A 109 -6.08 8.52 1.10
N THR A 110 -5.21 7.75 1.77
CA THR A 110 -5.54 6.42 2.28
C THR A 110 -6.39 6.54 3.55
N ASP A 111 -7.39 5.69 3.70
CA ASP A 111 -8.36 5.72 4.82
C ASP A 111 -7.92 4.92 6.05
N GLY A 112 -6.62 4.73 6.23
CA GLY A 112 -6.08 3.96 7.35
C GLY A 112 -5.89 2.47 7.08
N SER A 113 -6.17 2.00 5.87
CA SER A 113 -5.87 0.62 5.42
C SER A 113 -4.59 0.62 4.59
N PRO A 114 -3.42 0.38 5.22
CA PRO A 114 -2.15 0.41 4.49
C PRO A 114 -2.09 -0.73 3.46
N GLY A 115 -1.55 -0.42 2.30
CA GLY A 115 -1.14 -1.42 1.33
C GLY A 115 0.08 -2.19 1.82
N SER A 116 0.34 -3.35 1.24
CA SER A 116 1.58 -4.09 1.46
C SER A 116 1.97 -4.85 0.21
N MET A 117 3.26 -5.14 0.06
CA MET A 117 3.76 -5.93 -1.04
C MET A 117 4.60 -7.08 -0.51
N LEU A 118 4.14 -8.29 -0.77
CA LEU A 118 4.88 -9.50 -0.38
C LEU A 118 6.17 -9.60 -1.21
N ARG A 119 7.17 -10.27 -0.66
CA ARG A 119 8.44 -10.57 -1.37
C ARG A 119 8.19 -11.22 -2.73
N THR A 120 7.24 -12.15 -2.79
CA THR A 120 6.89 -12.90 -4.00
C THR A 120 6.24 -12.07 -5.12
N TYR A 121 5.88 -10.81 -4.84
CA TYR A 121 5.35 -9.91 -5.86
C TYR A 121 6.45 -9.17 -6.64
N PHE A 122 7.67 -9.16 -6.10
CA PHE A 122 8.80 -8.55 -6.76
C PHE A 122 9.43 -9.51 -7.76
N GLU A 123 9.57 -9.06 -8.99
CA GLU A 123 10.23 -9.76 -10.09
C GLU A 123 11.54 -9.04 -10.43
N GLN A 124 12.59 -9.81 -10.67
CA GLN A 124 13.87 -9.21 -11.09
C GLN A 124 13.86 -8.95 -12.58
N LYS A 125 14.12 -7.70 -12.96
CA LYS A 125 14.25 -7.26 -14.34
C LYS A 125 15.44 -6.31 -14.44
N GLU A 126 16.37 -6.61 -15.35
CA GLU A 126 17.55 -5.78 -15.62
C GLU A 126 18.38 -5.39 -14.39
N GLY A 127 18.41 -6.27 -13.38
CA GLY A 127 19.17 -6.04 -12.14
C GLY A 127 18.38 -5.42 -11.00
N GLU A 128 17.20 -4.87 -11.26
CA GLU A 128 16.30 -4.32 -10.24
C GLU A 128 15.18 -5.31 -9.88
N TRP A 129 14.76 -5.29 -8.64
CA TRP A 129 13.55 -5.93 -8.17
C TRP A 129 12.38 -4.96 -8.30
N PHE A 130 11.36 -5.37 -9.01
CA PHE A 130 10.23 -4.54 -9.41
C PHE A 130 8.90 -5.19 -9.02
N SER A 131 7.97 -4.39 -8.50
CA SER A 131 6.59 -4.80 -8.23
C SER A 131 5.60 -3.69 -8.50
N PHE A 132 4.39 -4.08 -8.94
CA PHE A 132 3.26 -3.17 -8.95
C PHE A 132 2.72 -2.97 -7.54
N LEU A 133 2.33 -1.74 -7.21
CA LEU A 133 1.71 -1.44 -5.92
C LEU A 133 0.35 -2.12 -5.82
N ARG A 134 0.12 -2.83 -4.72
CA ARG A 134 -1.13 -3.56 -4.45
C ARG A 134 -1.68 -3.11 -3.11
N ASN A 135 -2.99 -2.97 -3.04
CA ASN A 135 -3.69 -2.79 -1.78
C ASN A 135 -4.28 -4.14 -1.37
N ASN A 136 -3.89 -4.64 -0.21
CA ASN A 136 -4.29 -5.96 0.28
C ASN A 136 -5.55 -5.94 1.15
N SER A 137 -6.08 -4.77 1.50
CA SER A 137 -7.25 -4.66 2.36
C SER A 137 -8.52 -4.42 1.55
N GLY A 138 -9.59 -5.10 1.93
CA GLY A 138 -10.86 -5.15 1.21
C GLY A 138 -11.69 -3.86 1.20
N THR A 139 -11.21 -2.77 1.78
CA THR A 139 -11.90 -1.47 1.70
C THR A 139 -11.24 -0.62 0.64
N VAL A 140 -11.94 -0.42 -0.47
CA VAL A 140 -11.43 0.40 -1.55
C VAL A 140 -11.79 1.86 -1.29
N ASN A 141 -10.82 2.65 -0.89
CA ASN A 141 -10.98 4.10 -0.85
C ASN A 141 -10.81 4.67 -2.26
N TRP A 142 -11.90 5.13 -2.86
CA TRP A 142 -11.89 5.73 -4.19
C TRP A 142 -10.97 6.95 -4.28
N LYS A 143 -10.73 7.68 -3.18
CA LYS A 143 -9.83 8.84 -3.14
C LYS A 143 -8.36 8.46 -3.36
N ALA A 144 -7.97 7.28 -2.88
CA ALA A 144 -6.61 6.77 -3.04
C ALA A 144 -6.38 6.09 -4.40
N ARG A 145 -7.40 6.03 -5.28
CA ARG A 145 -7.34 5.33 -6.55
C ARG A 145 -7.82 6.18 -7.71
N SER A 146 -7.44 5.80 -8.92
CA SER A 146 -7.98 6.40 -10.14
C SER A 146 -9.38 5.86 -10.37
N ALA A 147 -10.38 6.72 -10.29
CA ALA A 147 -11.75 6.40 -10.65
C ALA A 147 -11.99 6.63 -12.15
N ASN A 148 -12.73 5.74 -12.77
CA ASN A 148 -13.13 5.81 -14.18
C ASN A 148 -14.64 5.91 -14.24
N GLY A 149 -15.17 6.82 -15.05
CA GLY A 149 -16.61 6.98 -15.25
C GLY A 149 -17.17 5.98 -16.26
N VAL A 150 -18.38 5.50 -16.03
CA VAL A 150 -19.15 4.70 -16.99
C VAL A 150 -20.23 5.57 -17.63
N GLY A 151 -21.08 6.18 -16.82
CA GLY A 151 -22.21 6.98 -17.28
C GLY A 151 -23.34 7.03 -16.26
N VAL A 152 -24.47 7.61 -16.67
CA VAL A 152 -25.68 7.65 -15.84
C VAL A 152 -26.42 6.33 -15.99
N CYS A 153 -26.81 5.69 -14.88
CA CYS A 153 -27.60 4.47 -14.93
C CYS A 153 -29.05 4.76 -15.31
N THR A 154 -29.59 3.93 -16.18
CA THR A 154 -30.99 4.09 -16.73
C THR A 154 -31.96 3.11 -16.08
N VAL A 155 -31.50 1.91 -15.75
CA VAL A 155 -32.29 0.87 -15.07
C VAL A 155 -31.44 0.21 -14.00
N VAL A 156 -32.06 -0.15 -12.89
CA VAL A 156 -31.44 -0.91 -11.81
C VAL A 156 -32.35 -2.06 -11.44
N THR A 157 -31.90 -3.29 -11.61
CA THR A 157 -32.68 -4.51 -11.35
C THR A 157 -31.96 -5.40 -10.36
N GLY A 158 -32.56 -5.63 -9.21
CA GLY A 158 -32.09 -6.63 -8.25
C GLY A 158 -32.35 -8.04 -8.76
N ILE A 159 -31.35 -8.93 -8.63
CA ILE A 159 -31.47 -10.35 -8.96
C ILE A 159 -31.06 -11.21 -7.75
N ALA A 160 -31.33 -12.51 -7.83
CA ALA A 160 -31.03 -13.44 -6.71
C ALA A 160 -29.53 -13.38 -6.29
N GLY A 161 -29.27 -13.65 -5.01
CA GLY A 161 -27.90 -13.74 -4.46
C GLY A 161 -27.23 -12.38 -4.19
N ASN A 162 -28.00 -11.35 -3.82
CA ASN A 162 -27.50 -9.99 -3.59
C ASN A 162 -26.81 -9.35 -4.80
N ASN A 163 -27.16 -9.76 -5.99
CA ASN A 163 -26.67 -9.15 -7.21
C ASN A 163 -27.62 -8.07 -7.73
N THR A 164 -27.07 -7.07 -8.41
CA THR A 164 -27.83 -6.03 -9.08
C THR A 164 -27.28 -5.82 -10.48
N VAL A 165 -28.16 -5.77 -11.47
CA VAL A 165 -27.86 -5.37 -12.84
C VAL A 165 -28.14 -3.87 -12.99
N ILE A 166 -27.20 -3.17 -13.57
CA ILE A 166 -27.25 -1.72 -13.82
C ILE A 166 -27.09 -1.52 -15.32
N ASP A 167 -28.10 -0.95 -15.95
CA ASP A 167 -28.10 -0.68 -17.38
C ASP A 167 -27.77 0.77 -17.70
N PHE A 168 -27.16 1.00 -18.84
CA PHE A 168 -26.69 2.28 -19.34
C PHE A 168 -27.21 2.55 -20.76
N SER A 169 -27.45 3.81 -21.07
CA SER A 169 -27.73 4.26 -22.45
C SER A 169 -26.45 4.37 -23.30
N VAL A 170 -25.29 4.23 -22.71
CA VAL A 170 -23.96 4.28 -23.33
C VAL A 170 -23.26 2.94 -23.18
N GLN A 171 -22.24 2.69 -23.98
CA GLN A 171 -21.43 1.49 -23.81
C GLN A 171 -20.58 1.58 -22.52
N THR A 172 -20.48 0.49 -21.80
CA THR A 172 -19.71 0.37 -20.53
C THR A 172 -18.20 0.56 -20.71
N GLY A 173 -17.72 0.46 -21.96
CA GLY A 173 -16.31 0.58 -22.30
C GLY A 173 -15.55 -0.73 -22.20
N SER A 174 -14.37 -0.77 -22.80
CA SER A 174 -13.52 -1.98 -22.87
C SER A 174 -12.59 -2.13 -21.66
N VAL A 175 -12.50 -1.13 -20.80
CA VAL A 175 -11.54 -1.09 -19.69
C VAL A 175 -12.15 -1.62 -18.40
N VAL A 176 -13.48 -1.57 -18.24
CA VAL A 176 -14.17 -2.13 -17.07
C VAL A 176 -14.06 -3.66 -17.08
N SER A 177 -13.77 -4.25 -15.92
CA SER A 177 -13.50 -5.68 -15.80
C SER A 177 -14.21 -6.30 -14.59
N ILE A 178 -14.42 -7.61 -14.65
CA ILE A 178 -14.90 -8.39 -13.49
C ILE A 178 -13.88 -8.25 -12.37
N GLY A 179 -14.38 -8.05 -11.13
CA GLY A 179 -13.55 -7.82 -9.95
C GLY A 179 -13.29 -6.35 -9.64
N ASP A 180 -13.58 -5.43 -10.55
CA ASP A 180 -13.52 -3.99 -10.27
C ASP A 180 -14.58 -3.59 -9.25
N THR A 181 -14.33 -2.49 -8.55
CA THR A 181 -15.27 -1.96 -7.54
C THR A 181 -16.05 -0.79 -8.06
N LEU A 182 -17.37 -0.86 -7.95
CA LEU A 182 -18.31 0.11 -8.50
C LEU A 182 -18.86 1.05 -7.44
N PHE A 183 -19.03 2.31 -7.81
CA PHE A 183 -19.56 3.39 -6.98
C PHE A 183 -20.71 4.10 -7.67
N GLY A 184 -21.75 4.44 -6.88
CA GLY A 184 -22.82 5.33 -7.29
C GLY A 184 -22.58 6.76 -6.79
N ILE A 185 -22.78 7.74 -7.65
CA ILE A 185 -22.58 9.17 -7.38
C ILE A 185 -23.87 9.90 -7.67
N THR A 186 -24.46 10.57 -6.68
CA THR A 186 -25.60 11.45 -6.89
C THR A 186 -25.11 12.82 -7.33
N ILE A 187 -25.74 13.38 -8.36
CA ILE A 187 -25.43 14.74 -8.83
C ILE A 187 -26.66 15.61 -8.57
N ASN A 188 -26.51 16.56 -7.64
CA ASN A 188 -27.54 17.51 -7.26
C ASN A 188 -27.19 18.91 -7.78
N ALA A 189 -28.01 19.46 -8.66
CA ALA A 189 -27.78 20.79 -9.24
C ALA A 189 -26.38 21.01 -9.83
N GLY A 190 -25.80 19.96 -10.45
CA GLY A 190 -24.46 20.01 -11.04
C GLY A 190 -23.32 19.76 -10.05
N VAL A 191 -23.60 19.53 -8.77
CA VAL A 191 -22.60 19.19 -7.75
C VAL A 191 -22.69 17.68 -7.44
N ALA A 192 -21.56 17.01 -7.53
CA ALA A 192 -21.46 15.59 -7.20
C ALA A 192 -21.33 15.39 -5.69
N ASP A 193 -22.12 14.48 -5.15
CA ASP A 193 -21.99 14.00 -3.78
C ASP A 193 -20.78 13.05 -3.64
N VAL A 194 -20.44 12.70 -2.41
CA VAL A 194 -19.41 11.69 -2.12
C VAL A 194 -19.82 10.36 -2.74
N PRO A 195 -18.94 9.72 -3.55
CA PRO A 195 -19.20 8.41 -4.11
C PRO A 195 -19.52 7.37 -3.05
N LYS A 196 -20.59 6.61 -3.24
CA LYS A 196 -21.00 5.53 -2.35
C LYS A 196 -20.63 4.19 -2.97
N LEU A 197 -19.98 3.35 -2.19
CA LEU A 197 -19.62 2.00 -2.61
C LEU A 197 -20.89 1.21 -2.94
N ALA A 198 -20.97 0.63 -4.15
CA ALA A 198 -22.10 -0.18 -4.57
C ALA A 198 -21.82 -1.68 -4.48
N GLY A 199 -20.65 -2.11 -4.92
CA GLY A 199 -20.27 -3.53 -4.88
C GLY A 199 -19.12 -3.87 -5.82
N VAL A 200 -18.86 -5.16 -5.93
CA VAL A 200 -17.84 -5.71 -6.84
C VAL A 200 -18.50 -6.17 -8.12
N ILE A 201 -17.89 -5.85 -9.26
CA ILE A 201 -18.39 -6.23 -10.58
C ILE A 201 -18.21 -7.75 -10.78
N THR A 202 -19.30 -8.43 -11.10
CA THR A 202 -19.34 -9.88 -11.36
C THR A 202 -19.59 -10.23 -12.82
N ALA A 203 -20.22 -9.32 -13.59
CA ALA A 203 -20.37 -9.49 -15.03
C ALA A 203 -20.44 -8.11 -15.73
N VAL A 204 -20.00 -8.09 -16.99
CA VAL A 204 -20.02 -6.91 -17.84
C VAL A 204 -20.58 -7.29 -19.21
N THR A 205 -21.50 -6.49 -19.73
CA THR A 205 -21.98 -6.55 -21.11
C THR A 205 -21.73 -5.20 -21.79
N PRO A 206 -21.96 -5.06 -23.09
CA PRO A 206 -21.76 -3.76 -23.75
C PRO A 206 -22.56 -2.59 -23.15
N THR A 207 -23.71 -2.84 -22.53
CA THR A 207 -24.59 -1.80 -21.99
C THR A 207 -25.05 -2.02 -20.57
N SER A 208 -24.53 -3.06 -19.88
CA SER A 208 -24.87 -3.33 -18.48
C SER A 208 -23.68 -3.83 -17.65
N ILE A 209 -23.77 -3.59 -16.37
CA ILE A 209 -22.82 -4.10 -15.35
C ILE A 209 -23.62 -4.82 -14.28
N THR A 210 -23.21 -6.03 -13.93
CA THR A 210 -23.74 -6.75 -12.78
C THR A 210 -22.76 -6.65 -11.61
N ILE A 211 -23.26 -6.32 -10.44
CA ILE A 211 -22.48 -6.23 -9.22
C ILE A 211 -22.99 -7.20 -8.14
N LEU A 212 -22.09 -7.70 -7.32
CA LEU A 212 -22.40 -8.27 -6.01
C LEU A 212 -22.45 -7.10 -5.03
N ASN A 213 -23.63 -6.82 -4.47
CA ASN A 213 -23.83 -5.66 -3.61
C ASN A 213 -23.03 -5.77 -2.32
N THR A 214 -22.49 -4.64 -1.90
CA THR A 214 -21.90 -4.51 -0.56
C THR A 214 -23.01 -4.10 0.41
N PRO A 215 -23.24 -4.87 1.49
CA PRO A 215 -24.30 -4.54 2.44
C PRO A 215 -24.04 -3.23 3.19
N PRO A 216 -25.10 -2.52 3.62
CA PRO A 216 -24.96 -1.41 4.56
C PRO A 216 -24.27 -1.83 5.87
N PRO A 217 -23.54 -0.92 6.58
CA PRO A 217 -23.49 0.53 6.33
C PRO A 217 -22.50 0.97 5.24
N ASN A 218 -21.65 0.07 4.71
CA ASN A 218 -20.53 0.44 3.85
C ASN A 218 -20.89 0.48 2.36
N GLY A 219 -22.04 -0.05 1.97
CA GLY A 219 -22.50 -0.08 0.59
C GLY A 219 -23.92 0.39 0.41
N ALA A 220 -24.26 0.80 -0.80
CA ALA A 220 -25.62 1.19 -1.20
C ALA A 220 -25.87 0.75 -2.65
N VAL A 221 -26.99 0.08 -2.88
CA VAL A 221 -27.43 -0.24 -4.24
C VAL A 221 -27.64 1.07 -5.01
N PRO A 222 -27.07 1.22 -6.20
CA PRO A 222 -27.29 2.40 -7.02
C PRO A 222 -28.78 2.60 -7.35
N THR A 223 -29.17 3.84 -7.57
CA THR A 223 -30.51 4.21 -8.00
C THR A 223 -30.48 4.81 -9.39
N VAL A 224 -31.58 4.68 -10.12
CA VAL A 224 -31.72 5.27 -11.44
C VAL A 224 -31.41 6.77 -11.40
N GLY A 225 -30.65 7.25 -12.38
CA GLY A 225 -30.21 8.64 -12.48
C GLY A 225 -28.88 8.95 -11.81
N GLN A 226 -28.31 8.03 -11.01
CA GLN A 226 -26.96 8.21 -10.47
C GLN A 226 -25.91 8.05 -11.57
N TYR A 227 -24.83 8.81 -11.44
CA TYR A 227 -23.62 8.61 -12.24
C TYR A 227 -22.83 7.45 -11.65
N ILE A 228 -22.41 6.53 -12.49
CA ILE A 228 -21.67 5.34 -12.10
C ILE A 228 -20.19 5.48 -12.45
N ALA A 229 -19.36 5.22 -11.47
CA ALA A 229 -17.91 5.16 -11.64
C ALA A 229 -17.38 3.86 -11.05
N TYR A 230 -16.21 3.43 -11.49
CA TYR A 230 -15.54 2.26 -10.94
C TYR A 230 -14.06 2.56 -10.69
N VAL A 231 -13.47 1.78 -9.80
CA VAL A 231 -12.02 1.69 -9.60
C VAL A 231 -11.59 0.27 -9.88
N LYS A 232 -10.41 0.12 -10.46
CA LYS A 232 -9.87 -1.19 -10.82
C LYS A 232 -9.59 -2.03 -9.58
N SER A 233 -9.78 -3.34 -9.70
CA SER A 233 -9.41 -4.29 -8.65
C SER A 233 -7.92 -4.21 -8.37
N ALA A 234 -7.55 -4.02 -7.10
CA ALA A 234 -6.15 -4.01 -6.68
C ALA A 234 -5.47 -5.37 -6.81
N VAL A 235 -6.25 -6.44 -6.87
CA VAL A 235 -5.76 -7.82 -6.99
C VAL A 235 -5.49 -8.18 -8.44
N ALA A 236 -6.37 -7.74 -9.36
CA ALA A 236 -6.28 -8.10 -10.78
C ALA A 236 -5.40 -7.14 -11.59
N GLU A 237 -5.51 -5.86 -11.33
CA GLU A 237 -4.72 -4.83 -12.02
C GLU A 237 -4.23 -3.79 -11.01
N SER A 238 -2.92 -3.63 -10.94
CA SER A 238 -2.32 -2.62 -10.09
C SER A 238 -2.57 -1.22 -10.64
N HIS A 239 -3.48 -0.49 -10.02
CA HIS A 239 -3.73 0.92 -10.35
C HIS A 239 -2.94 1.89 -9.48
N GLY A 240 -2.12 1.36 -8.57
CA GLY A 240 -1.29 2.15 -7.70
C GLY A 240 -2.05 2.83 -6.55
N ALA A 241 -1.32 3.66 -5.84
CA ALA A 241 -1.82 4.49 -4.77
C ALA A 241 -1.81 5.96 -5.22
N ARG A 242 -2.84 6.72 -4.84
CA ARG A 242 -3.00 8.12 -5.20
C ARG A 242 -2.82 9.00 -3.97
N GLY A 243 -2.03 10.06 -4.10
CA GLY A 243 -1.82 11.02 -3.03
C GLY A 243 -0.81 12.11 -3.39
N TYR A 244 -0.64 13.09 -2.51
CA TYR A 244 0.42 14.08 -2.63
C TYR A 244 1.79 13.47 -2.35
N TYR A 245 1.83 12.53 -1.41
CA TYR A 245 3.02 11.76 -1.05
C TYR A 245 2.65 10.31 -0.76
N MET A 246 3.64 9.45 -0.73
CA MET A 246 3.50 8.06 -0.33
C MET A 246 4.55 7.72 0.72
N GLU A 247 4.10 7.25 1.87
CA GLU A 247 4.94 6.70 2.94
C GLU A 247 4.99 5.18 2.80
N PHE A 248 6.17 4.60 2.99
CA PHE A 248 6.35 3.15 2.94
C PHE A 248 7.34 2.69 4.02
N THR A 249 7.17 1.44 4.41
CA THR A 249 8.08 0.72 5.30
C THR A 249 8.43 -0.64 4.71
#